data_b6cec9fa63d68c2559d1ba899f85988e
#
_entry.id   b6cec9fa63d68c2559d1ba899f85988e
#
_cell.length_a   1.000
_cell.length_b   1.000
_cell.length_c   1.000
_cell.angle_alpha   90.00
_cell.angle_beta   90.00
_cell.angle_gamma   90.00
#
_symmetry.space_group_name_H-M   'P 1'
#
loop_
_entity.id
_entity.type
_entity.pdbx_description
1 polymer ?
#
loop_
_entity_poly.entity_id
_entity_poly.type
_entity_poly.pdbx_seq_one_letter_code
_entity_poly.pdbx_strand_id
1 'polypeptide(L)'
;MSARFPFRRRHAAWSVLALGCLGGPGVALAQQDAGQILRQLEGTPAPPVLQDAPVIDQRPALRRDISDVPDLVVDISAFRLVGVPEAEQPAILGKLAGRRGAGRSFQDILDAAGVVRAHLNGRGYLLAQAYVPEQRLHDGVVEIAVLMGELGKVELNFDPATPVSKSRVEAYLARLQPGAVLHTGDLERVLFLLNDMHGVRAVSTIRPGGSPGTADLLVEVKPDKTLSGNVQLDNMGSRYTGLLRAQGGVVVGSPLGLGDSLSLRGIFSQDSGINFGSMSYVLPVGSDGWRVGASLSNLNYKLLTRTGVPPHTGEATDALLFALYPLVRSRNFNVFVQAG
;
A
#
# COMPACT_ATOMS: atom_id res chain seq x y z
N MET A 1 41.77 -9.96 12.59
CA MET A 1 40.75 -9.71 13.64
C MET A 1 39.69 -8.80 13.04
N SER A 2 38.60 -9.37 12.64
CA SER A 2 37.53 -8.67 11.92
C SER A 2 36.27 -8.72 12.81
N ALA A 3 35.85 -7.57 13.33
CA ALA A 3 34.66 -7.43 14.15
C ALA A 3 33.48 -7.04 13.24
N ARG A 4 32.53 -7.95 13.05
CA ARG A 4 31.25 -7.69 12.41
C ARG A 4 30.24 -7.21 13.47
N PHE A 5 29.73 -6.00 13.33
CA PHE A 5 28.59 -5.51 14.11
C PHE A 5 27.27 -5.92 13.42
N PRO A 6 26.29 -6.51 14.10
CA PRO A 6 25.00 -6.78 13.57
C PRO A 6 24.06 -5.58 13.78
N PHE A 7 23.51 -5.07 12.71
CA PHE A 7 22.47 -4.02 12.70
C PHE A 7 21.14 -4.65 13.16
N ARG A 8 20.73 -4.41 14.40
CA ARG A 8 19.41 -4.76 14.92
C ARG A 8 18.38 -3.70 14.49
N ARG A 9 17.50 -4.06 13.56
CA ARG A 9 16.27 -3.28 13.27
C ARG A 9 15.33 -3.38 14.48
N ARG A 10 15.08 -2.28 15.14
CA ARG A 10 14.05 -2.16 16.19
C ARG A 10 12.71 -1.88 15.50
N HIS A 11 11.80 -2.84 15.52
CA HIS A 11 10.40 -2.61 15.26
C HIS A 11 9.78 -1.95 16.49
N ALA A 12 9.33 -0.72 16.37
CA ALA A 12 8.56 -0.05 17.40
C ALA A 12 7.10 -0.55 17.30
N ALA A 13 6.73 -1.48 18.18
CA ALA A 13 5.35 -1.85 18.42
C ALA A 13 4.76 -0.82 19.41
N TRP A 14 3.77 -0.07 18.97
CA TRP A 14 2.97 0.78 19.84
C TRP A 14 1.86 -0.07 20.45
N SER A 15 2.01 -0.41 21.72
CA SER A 15 0.98 -1.08 22.51
C SER A 15 0.00 -0.04 23.02
N VAL A 16 -1.27 -0.17 22.64
CA VAL A 16 -2.36 0.59 23.25
C VAL A 16 -2.63 -0.02 24.61
N LEU A 17 -2.41 0.76 25.68
CA LEU A 17 -2.74 0.39 27.04
C LEU A 17 -4.25 0.45 27.23
N ALA A 18 -4.90 -0.69 27.41
CA ALA A 18 -6.26 -0.77 27.93
C ALA A 18 -6.21 -0.73 29.45
N LEU A 19 -6.86 0.28 30.04
CA LEU A 19 -7.02 0.43 31.49
C LEU A 19 -8.02 -0.60 31.99
N GLY A 20 -7.55 -1.68 32.63
CA GLY A 20 -8.39 -2.69 33.26
C GLY A 20 -8.67 -2.34 34.71
N CYS A 21 -9.93 -2.36 35.09
CA CYS A 21 -10.42 -2.23 36.47
C CYS A 21 -9.96 -3.42 37.33
N LEU A 22 -9.37 -3.13 38.47
CA LEU A 22 -9.03 -4.09 39.54
C LEU A 22 -10.31 -4.57 40.23
N GLY A 23 -10.71 -5.81 39.97
CA GLY A 23 -11.68 -6.55 40.75
C GLY A 23 -11.01 -7.75 41.40
N GLY A 24 -11.25 -7.98 42.69
CA GLY A 24 -10.57 -8.92 43.55
C GLY A 24 -10.68 -10.42 43.17
N PRO A 25 -9.97 -11.34 43.88
CA PRO A 25 -9.83 -12.73 43.47
C PRO A 25 -11.07 -13.55 43.84
N GLY A 26 -12.06 -13.53 42.96
CA GLY A 26 -13.07 -14.57 42.87
C GLY A 26 -12.60 -15.62 41.89
N VAL A 27 -12.50 -16.88 42.29
CA VAL A 27 -12.31 -18.01 41.38
C VAL A 27 -13.57 -18.10 40.53
N ALA A 28 -13.73 -17.24 39.55
CA ALA A 28 -14.68 -17.39 38.48
C ALA A 28 -14.14 -18.52 37.60
N LEU A 29 -14.73 -19.71 37.70
CA LEU A 29 -14.66 -20.71 36.64
C LEU A 29 -15.16 -19.97 35.39
N ALA A 30 -14.22 -19.54 34.57
CA ALA A 30 -14.52 -18.82 33.35
C ALA A 30 -15.30 -19.76 32.43
N GLN A 31 -16.62 -19.70 32.53
CA GLN A 31 -17.53 -20.28 31.57
C GLN A 31 -17.30 -19.48 30.29
N GLN A 32 -16.50 -20.04 29.37
CA GLN A 32 -16.34 -19.42 28.07
C GLN A 32 -17.71 -19.39 27.42
N ASP A 33 -18.28 -18.22 27.33
CA ASP A 33 -19.54 -17.96 26.63
C ASP A 33 -19.34 -18.18 25.12
N ALA A 34 -20.36 -18.73 24.45
CA ALA A 34 -20.36 -18.96 23.01
C ALA A 34 -19.96 -17.71 22.24
N GLY A 35 -20.39 -16.52 22.69
CA GLY A 35 -20.02 -15.25 22.10
C GLY A 35 -18.53 -14.88 22.25
N GLN A 36 -17.85 -15.34 23.31
CA GLN A 36 -16.40 -15.15 23.44
C GLN A 36 -15.63 -16.08 22.50
N ILE A 37 -16.04 -17.32 22.39
CA ILE A 37 -15.44 -18.28 21.45
C ILE A 37 -15.65 -17.79 20.02
N LEU A 38 -16.86 -17.32 19.68
CA LEU A 38 -17.17 -16.78 18.37
C LEU A 38 -16.23 -15.61 18.00
N ARG A 39 -16.09 -14.64 18.89
CA ARG A 39 -15.18 -13.49 18.68
C ARG A 39 -13.71 -13.90 18.50
N GLN A 40 -13.25 -14.97 19.16
CA GLN A 40 -11.91 -15.51 18.97
C GLN A 40 -11.73 -16.18 17.60
N LEU A 41 -12.79 -16.83 17.08
CA LEU A 41 -12.76 -17.53 15.80
C LEU A 41 -12.95 -16.59 14.61
N GLU A 42 -13.74 -15.54 14.76
CA GLU A 42 -13.97 -14.56 13.70
C GLU A 42 -12.72 -13.78 13.38
N GLY A 43 -11.94 -13.43 14.38
CA GLY A 43 -10.84 -12.46 14.23
C GLY A 43 -11.39 -11.07 13.88
N THR A 44 -10.57 -10.05 13.99
CA THR A 44 -10.88 -8.75 13.38
C THR A 44 -10.92 -8.94 11.87
N PRO A 45 -11.92 -8.38 11.14
CA PRO A 45 -11.89 -8.39 9.67
C PRO A 45 -10.50 -8.00 9.20
N ALA A 46 -9.80 -8.94 8.56
CA ALA A 46 -8.42 -8.71 8.17
C ALA A 46 -8.36 -7.52 7.22
N PRO A 47 -7.45 -6.58 7.41
CA PRO A 47 -7.17 -5.59 6.39
C PRO A 47 -6.86 -6.35 5.08
N PRO A 48 -7.17 -5.75 3.93
CA PRO A 48 -6.93 -6.41 2.65
C PRO A 48 -5.50 -6.91 2.60
N VAL A 49 -5.32 -8.14 2.14
CA VAL A 49 -3.99 -8.73 1.97
C VAL A 49 -3.19 -7.75 1.14
N LEU A 50 -2.08 -7.27 1.72
CA LEU A 50 -1.19 -6.34 1.02
C LEU A 50 -0.64 -7.07 -0.20
N GLN A 51 -1.15 -6.73 -1.37
CA GLN A 51 -0.59 -7.23 -2.62
C GLN A 51 0.78 -6.60 -2.84
N ASP A 52 1.62 -7.25 -3.62
CA ASP A 52 2.92 -6.73 -4.02
C ASP A 52 2.80 -5.31 -4.55
N ALA A 53 3.80 -4.49 -4.25
CA ALA A 53 3.82 -3.10 -4.69
C ALA A 53 3.65 -3.02 -6.22
N PRO A 54 2.75 -2.15 -6.71
CA PRO A 54 2.54 -2.00 -8.15
C PRO A 54 3.86 -1.65 -8.84
N VAL A 55 4.09 -2.25 -9.99
CA VAL A 55 5.28 -1.98 -10.79
C VAL A 55 5.09 -0.62 -11.48
N ILE A 56 5.96 0.33 -11.14
CA ILE A 56 6.10 1.60 -11.84
C ILE A 56 7.36 1.48 -12.68
N ASP A 57 7.20 1.18 -13.97
CA ASP A 57 8.32 1.12 -14.91
C ASP A 57 8.66 2.55 -15.37
N GLN A 58 9.83 3.02 -14.95
CA GLN A 58 10.41 4.28 -15.42
C GLN A 58 11.45 3.93 -16.47
N ARG A 59 11.09 4.04 -17.74
CA ARG A 59 12.11 3.96 -18.79
C ARG A 59 13.03 5.15 -18.64
N PRO A 60 14.35 4.97 -18.43
CA PRO A 60 15.27 6.06 -18.29
C PRO A 60 15.20 6.91 -19.56
N ALA A 61 15.02 8.23 -19.38
CA ALA A 61 15.24 9.16 -20.47
C ALA A 61 16.65 8.91 -21.02
N LEU A 62 16.78 8.82 -22.34
CA LEU A 62 18.05 8.65 -23.02
C LEU A 62 19.04 9.67 -22.41
N ARG A 63 20.00 9.18 -21.64
CA ARG A 63 21.18 9.94 -21.28
C ARG A 63 21.82 10.32 -22.62
N ARG A 64 21.81 11.60 -22.98
CA ARG A 64 22.80 12.08 -23.90
C ARG A 64 24.14 11.89 -23.19
N ASP A 65 24.94 10.95 -23.63
CA ASP A 65 26.35 10.91 -23.28
C ASP A 65 26.95 12.22 -23.80
N ILE A 66 27.16 13.15 -22.87
CA ILE A 66 27.90 14.36 -23.14
C ILE A 66 29.38 13.97 -23.04
N SER A 67 29.88 13.30 -24.08
CA SER A 67 31.28 12.89 -24.20
C SER A 67 32.23 14.06 -24.41
N ASP A 68 31.72 15.24 -24.78
CA ASP A 68 32.48 16.49 -24.97
C ASP A 68 32.11 17.50 -23.89
N VAL A 69 32.40 17.20 -22.62
CA VAL A 69 32.34 18.20 -21.56
C VAL A 69 33.61 19.06 -21.68
N PRO A 70 33.50 20.39 -21.93
CA PRO A 70 34.67 21.25 -21.94
C PRO A 70 35.41 21.18 -20.62
N ASP A 71 36.75 21.23 -20.63
CA ASP A 71 37.59 21.43 -19.43
C ASP A 71 37.35 22.84 -18.86
N LEU A 72 36.09 23.16 -18.57
CA LEU A 72 35.68 24.43 -17.99
C LEU A 72 35.82 24.35 -16.48
N VAL A 73 36.69 25.19 -15.94
CA VAL A 73 36.87 25.36 -14.50
C VAL A 73 36.29 26.70 -14.10
N VAL A 74 35.45 26.73 -13.07
CA VAL A 74 34.75 27.93 -12.61
C VAL A 74 34.78 28.02 -11.08
N ASP A 75 34.75 29.25 -10.58
CA ASP A 75 34.59 29.48 -9.13
C ASP A 75 33.11 29.67 -8.81
N ILE A 76 32.59 28.81 -7.93
CA ILE A 76 31.19 28.82 -7.55
C ILE A 76 31.02 29.46 -6.17
N SER A 77 30.40 30.64 -6.12
CA SER A 77 30.07 31.35 -4.89
C SER A 77 28.71 30.93 -4.34
N ALA A 78 27.72 30.74 -5.22
CA ALA A 78 26.34 30.35 -4.84
C ALA A 78 25.64 29.56 -5.93
N PHE A 79 24.60 28.87 -5.54
CA PHE A 79 23.62 28.24 -6.45
C PHE A 79 22.30 28.99 -6.37
N ARG A 80 21.69 29.25 -7.52
CA ARG A 80 20.34 29.78 -7.65
C ARG A 80 19.43 28.70 -8.23
N LEU A 81 18.31 28.45 -7.58
CA LEU A 81 17.33 27.44 -8.00
C LEU A 81 16.16 28.14 -8.68
N VAL A 82 15.80 27.72 -9.89
CA VAL A 82 14.66 28.20 -10.65
C VAL A 82 13.67 27.06 -10.91
N GLY A 83 12.37 27.32 -10.74
CA GLY A 83 11.33 26.31 -10.92
C GLY A 83 11.19 25.32 -9.75
N VAL A 84 11.86 25.57 -8.61
CA VAL A 84 11.76 24.75 -7.40
C VAL A 84 10.76 25.38 -6.42
N PRO A 85 9.84 24.60 -5.81
CA PRO A 85 8.96 25.10 -4.76
C PRO A 85 9.75 25.75 -3.62
N GLU A 86 9.30 26.90 -3.14
CA GLU A 86 9.99 27.68 -2.11
C GLU A 86 10.30 26.86 -0.85
N ALA A 87 9.37 26.00 -0.46
CA ALA A 87 9.53 25.13 0.72
C ALA A 87 10.70 24.13 0.62
N GLU A 88 11.09 23.73 -0.59
CA GLU A 88 12.19 22.77 -0.82
C GLU A 88 13.55 23.44 -1.02
N GLN A 89 13.57 24.73 -1.37
CA GLN A 89 14.82 25.46 -1.69
C GLN A 89 15.85 25.45 -0.55
N PRO A 90 15.49 25.74 0.73
CA PRO A 90 16.47 25.75 1.82
C PRO A 90 17.15 24.40 2.03
N ALA A 91 16.39 23.30 1.94
CA ALA A 91 16.90 21.95 2.11
C ALA A 91 17.87 21.56 0.98
N ILE A 92 17.55 21.95 -0.26
CA ILE A 92 18.38 21.70 -1.44
C ILE A 92 19.67 22.53 -1.34
N LEU A 93 19.57 23.82 -1.06
CA LEU A 93 20.73 24.72 -0.95
C LEU A 93 21.69 24.26 0.17
N GLY A 94 21.15 23.73 1.28
CA GLY A 94 21.93 23.09 2.34
C GLY A 94 22.75 21.90 1.84
N LYS A 95 22.19 21.06 0.98
CA LYS A 95 22.90 19.91 0.37
C LYS A 95 23.94 20.34 -0.65
N LEU A 96 23.76 21.49 -1.29
CA LEU A 96 24.71 22.05 -2.26
C LEU A 96 25.83 22.87 -1.62
N ALA A 97 25.78 23.15 -0.32
CA ALA A 97 26.76 24.00 0.36
C ALA A 97 28.21 23.50 0.19
N GLY A 98 28.46 22.19 0.28
CA GLY A 98 29.76 21.56 0.09
C GLY A 98 30.27 21.53 -1.36
N ARG A 99 29.46 21.96 -2.33
CA ARG A 99 29.81 22.01 -3.76
C ARG A 99 30.21 23.40 -4.24
N ARG A 100 30.25 24.37 -3.35
CA ARG A 100 30.79 25.73 -3.60
C ARG A 100 32.31 25.72 -3.52
N GLY A 101 32.97 26.72 -4.07
CA GLY A 101 34.41 26.94 -3.98
C GLY A 101 35.05 27.20 -5.33
N ALA A 102 36.35 27.46 -5.30
CA ALA A 102 37.15 27.70 -6.46
C ALA A 102 37.52 26.41 -7.20
N GLY A 103 37.78 26.52 -8.49
CA GLY A 103 38.31 25.42 -9.28
C GLY A 103 37.33 24.25 -9.51
N ARG A 104 36.03 24.52 -9.58
CA ARG A 104 35.01 23.51 -9.84
C ARG A 104 34.90 23.21 -11.32
N SER A 105 34.82 21.94 -11.66
CA SER A 105 34.62 21.47 -13.03
C SER A 105 33.15 21.63 -13.46
N PHE A 106 32.91 21.57 -14.76
CA PHE A 106 31.53 21.52 -15.28
C PHE A 106 30.80 20.25 -14.80
N GLN A 107 31.54 19.14 -14.61
CA GLN A 107 30.96 17.91 -14.05
C GLN A 107 30.43 18.10 -12.60
N ASP A 108 31.14 18.91 -11.77
CA ASP A 108 30.66 19.25 -10.43
C ASP A 108 29.30 19.96 -10.45
N ILE A 109 29.08 20.81 -11.51
CA ILE A 109 27.80 21.51 -11.70
C ILE A 109 26.71 20.54 -12.13
N LEU A 110 27.00 19.62 -13.05
CA LEU A 110 26.04 18.55 -13.42
C LEU A 110 25.69 17.65 -12.25
N ASP A 111 26.67 17.31 -11.42
CA ASP A 111 26.44 16.53 -10.20
C ASP A 111 25.59 17.30 -9.18
N ALA A 112 25.75 18.64 -9.10
CA ALA A 112 24.89 19.48 -8.28
C ALA A 112 23.42 19.43 -8.77
N ALA A 113 23.18 19.52 -10.08
CA ALA A 113 21.85 19.31 -10.65
C ALA A 113 21.31 17.91 -10.35
N GLY A 114 22.16 16.89 -10.38
CA GLY A 114 21.82 15.54 -9.96
C GLY A 114 21.33 15.44 -8.51
N VAL A 115 21.96 16.18 -7.59
CA VAL A 115 21.52 16.27 -6.17
C VAL A 115 20.15 16.94 -6.05
N VAL A 116 19.90 18.01 -6.81
CA VAL A 116 18.59 18.69 -6.85
C VAL A 116 17.50 17.72 -7.28
N ARG A 117 17.72 17.03 -8.41
CA ARG A 117 16.79 16.03 -8.94
C ARG A 117 16.52 14.91 -7.92
N ALA A 118 17.58 14.34 -7.35
CA ALA A 118 17.46 13.26 -6.36
C ALA A 118 16.67 13.68 -5.12
N HIS A 119 16.86 14.93 -4.66
CA HIS A 119 16.09 15.48 -3.56
C HIS A 119 14.60 15.56 -3.89
N LEU A 120 14.25 16.16 -5.03
CA LEU A 120 12.87 16.33 -5.45
C LEU A 120 12.16 14.99 -5.68
N ASN A 121 12.84 14.03 -6.33
CA ASN A 121 12.30 12.69 -6.52
C ASN A 121 12.07 11.98 -5.16
N GLY A 122 13.00 12.16 -4.21
CA GLY A 122 12.84 11.65 -2.84
C GLY A 122 11.69 12.31 -2.06
N ARG A 123 11.27 13.51 -2.46
CA ARG A 123 10.10 14.23 -1.93
C ARG A 123 8.79 13.88 -2.65
N GLY A 124 8.86 12.99 -3.65
CA GLY A 124 7.70 12.51 -4.39
C GLY A 124 7.39 13.24 -5.70
N TYR A 125 8.23 14.20 -6.11
CA TYR A 125 8.11 14.84 -7.41
C TYR A 125 8.66 13.90 -8.50
N LEU A 126 7.85 12.97 -8.94
CA LEU A 126 8.25 11.80 -9.73
C LEU A 126 8.92 12.16 -11.06
N LEU A 127 8.45 13.22 -11.70
CA LEU A 127 8.88 13.64 -13.04
C LEU A 127 9.88 14.80 -13.00
N ALA A 128 10.32 15.26 -11.82
CA ALA A 128 11.22 16.39 -11.69
C ALA A 128 12.55 16.14 -12.40
N GLN A 129 12.93 17.07 -13.28
CA GLN A 129 14.19 17.11 -14.02
C GLN A 129 14.93 18.39 -13.67
N ALA A 130 16.18 18.25 -13.22
CA ALA A 130 17.06 19.38 -12.98
C ALA A 130 18.14 19.43 -14.07
N TYR A 131 18.39 20.59 -14.59
CA TYR A 131 19.39 20.82 -15.63
C TYR A 131 20.06 22.16 -15.43
N VAL A 132 21.21 22.37 -16.10
CA VAL A 132 21.97 23.61 -16.09
C VAL A 132 21.68 24.31 -17.42
N PRO A 133 20.96 25.44 -17.41
CA PRO A 133 20.72 26.20 -18.64
C PRO A 133 22.01 26.85 -19.16
N GLU A 134 22.04 27.19 -20.46
CA GLU A 134 23.07 28.09 -20.96
C GLU A 134 23.02 29.39 -20.19
N GLN A 135 24.15 29.78 -19.58
CA GLN A 135 24.22 30.95 -18.73
C GLN A 135 25.62 31.59 -18.77
N ARG A 136 25.66 32.90 -18.55
CA ARG A 136 26.90 33.61 -18.24
C ARG A 136 27.03 33.72 -16.74
N LEU A 137 28.11 33.21 -16.17
CA LEU A 137 28.36 33.31 -14.74
C LEU A 137 28.65 34.76 -14.36
N HIS A 138 27.81 35.32 -13.49
CA HIS A 138 28.01 36.58 -12.83
C HIS A 138 28.31 36.35 -11.37
N ASP A 139 29.40 36.86 -10.85
CA ASP A 139 29.80 36.74 -9.44
C ASP A 139 29.88 35.28 -8.93
N GLY A 140 30.14 34.32 -9.81
CA GLY A 140 30.23 32.89 -9.45
C GLY A 140 28.89 32.24 -9.09
N VAL A 141 27.76 32.85 -9.45
CA VAL A 141 26.43 32.28 -9.21
C VAL A 141 26.05 31.34 -10.33
N VAL A 142 25.83 30.06 -10.00
CA VAL A 142 25.38 29.04 -10.95
C VAL A 142 23.89 28.83 -10.79
N GLU A 143 23.14 28.96 -11.89
CA GLU A 143 21.72 28.67 -11.94
C GLU A 143 21.48 27.20 -12.28
N ILE A 144 20.62 26.55 -11.50
CA ILE A 144 20.07 25.21 -11.76
C ILE A 144 18.57 25.37 -11.96
N ALA A 145 18.11 25.08 -13.17
CA ALA A 145 16.72 25.13 -13.53
C ALA A 145 16.06 23.74 -13.33
N VAL A 146 14.81 23.74 -12.85
CA VAL A 146 14.02 22.53 -12.64
C VAL A 146 12.73 22.61 -13.42
N LEU A 147 12.47 21.55 -14.19
CA LEU A 147 11.16 21.24 -14.73
C LEU A 147 10.51 20.25 -13.76
N MET A 148 9.43 20.62 -13.11
CA MET A 148 8.75 19.77 -12.13
C MET A 148 8.11 18.54 -12.79
N GLY A 149 7.84 18.65 -14.08
CA GLY A 149 7.22 17.59 -14.87
C GLY A 149 5.72 17.45 -14.59
N GLU A 150 4.94 17.63 -15.62
CA GLU A 150 3.49 17.54 -15.58
C GLU A 150 3.00 16.22 -16.18
N LEU A 151 1.89 15.72 -15.68
CA LEU A 151 1.19 14.59 -16.26
C LEU A 151 0.59 15.02 -17.62
N GLY A 152 1.02 14.40 -18.69
CA GLY A 152 0.44 14.57 -20.01
C GLY A 152 -0.90 13.81 -20.12
N LYS A 153 -0.90 12.76 -20.92
CA LYS A 153 -2.09 11.89 -21.08
C LYS A 153 -2.05 10.72 -20.12
N VAL A 154 -3.24 10.29 -19.68
CA VAL A 154 -3.44 9.00 -19.02
C VAL A 154 -4.08 8.07 -20.05
N GLU A 155 -3.33 7.07 -20.50
CA GLU A 155 -3.78 6.06 -21.46
C GLU A 155 -4.11 4.77 -20.72
N LEU A 156 -5.31 4.23 -20.95
CA LEU A 156 -5.75 2.96 -20.38
C LEU A 156 -5.71 1.86 -21.44
N ASN A 157 -4.83 0.89 -21.25
CA ASN A 157 -4.85 -0.38 -21.96
C ASN A 157 -5.61 -1.41 -21.10
N PHE A 158 -6.87 -1.65 -21.45
CA PHE A 158 -7.78 -2.47 -20.67
C PHE A 158 -8.02 -3.82 -21.36
N ASP A 159 -7.74 -4.91 -20.66
CA ASP A 159 -8.05 -6.25 -21.11
C ASP A 159 -9.54 -6.57 -20.89
N PRO A 160 -10.32 -6.86 -21.95
CA PRO A 160 -11.75 -7.16 -21.84
C PRO A 160 -12.07 -8.39 -20.97
N ALA A 161 -11.11 -9.29 -20.74
CA ALA A 161 -11.27 -10.43 -19.83
C ALA A 161 -11.27 -10.05 -18.35
N THR A 162 -10.95 -8.78 -18.02
CA THR A 162 -10.99 -8.28 -16.63
C THR A 162 -12.43 -8.31 -16.12
N PRO A 163 -12.70 -8.90 -14.94
CA PRO A 163 -14.06 -9.05 -14.44
C PRO A 163 -14.73 -7.71 -14.04
N VAL A 164 -13.92 -6.68 -13.82
CA VAL A 164 -14.40 -5.33 -13.45
C VAL A 164 -14.64 -4.50 -14.71
N SER A 165 -15.67 -3.65 -14.73
CA SER A 165 -15.97 -2.81 -15.87
C SER A 165 -14.88 -1.75 -16.12
N LYS A 166 -14.63 -1.45 -17.41
CA LYS A 166 -13.68 -0.41 -17.83
C LYS A 166 -14.00 0.95 -17.22
N SER A 167 -15.30 1.34 -17.21
CA SER A 167 -15.74 2.62 -16.65
C SER A 167 -15.42 2.78 -15.17
N ARG A 168 -15.40 1.68 -14.43
CA ARG A 168 -14.99 1.69 -13.02
C ARG A 168 -13.51 1.97 -12.88
N VAL A 169 -12.66 1.33 -13.67
CA VAL A 169 -11.22 1.60 -13.70
C VAL A 169 -10.95 3.06 -14.08
N GLU A 170 -11.63 3.57 -15.11
CA GLU A 170 -11.52 4.97 -15.54
C GLU A 170 -11.87 5.96 -14.43
N ALA A 171 -12.86 5.65 -13.58
CA ALA A 171 -13.23 6.49 -12.44
C ALA A 171 -12.09 6.63 -11.40
N TYR A 172 -11.26 5.61 -11.20
CA TYR A 172 -10.07 5.69 -10.36
C TYR A 172 -8.97 6.51 -11.04
N LEU A 173 -8.75 6.29 -12.34
CA LEU A 173 -7.73 7.00 -13.12
C LEU A 173 -8.05 8.49 -13.29
N ALA A 174 -9.32 8.88 -13.31
CA ALA A 174 -9.76 10.28 -13.39
C ALA A 174 -9.27 11.15 -12.21
N ARG A 175 -8.77 10.55 -11.15
CA ARG A 175 -8.12 11.27 -10.04
C ARG A 175 -6.74 11.80 -10.41
N LEU A 176 -6.10 11.22 -11.42
CA LEU A 176 -4.84 11.68 -11.97
C LEU A 176 -5.15 12.74 -13.05
N GLN A 177 -4.98 14.02 -12.70
CA GLN A 177 -5.38 15.12 -13.56
C GLN A 177 -4.26 15.45 -14.57
N PRO A 178 -4.51 15.37 -15.88
CA PRO A 178 -3.58 15.88 -16.88
C PRO A 178 -3.27 17.37 -16.64
N GLY A 179 -2.02 17.78 -16.85
CA GLY A 179 -1.53 19.12 -16.60
C GLY A 179 -1.10 19.38 -15.14
N ALA A 180 -1.37 18.48 -14.22
CA ALA A 180 -0.90 18.61 -12.84
C ALA A 180 0.50 18.00 -12.66
N VAL A 181 1.25 18.51 -11.69
CA VAL A 181 2.51 17.89 -11.25
C VAL A 181 2.21 16.51 -10.65
N LEU A 182 2.84 15.48 -11.19
CA LEU A 182 2.60 14.11 -10.74
C LEU A 182 3.41 13.77 -9.49
N HIS A 183 2.72 13.53 -8.38
CA HIS A 183 3.33 13.01 -7.16
C HIS A 183 3.29 11.48 -7.12
N THR A 184 4.39 10.88 -6.66
CA THR A 184 4.49 9.42 -6.45
C THR A 184 3.35 8.89 -5.59
N GLY A 185 2.98 9.61 -4.52
CA GLY A 185 1.91 9.19 -3.62
C GLY A 185 0.55 9.11 -4.29
N ASP A 186 0.23 10.03 -5.20
CA ASP A 186 -1.05 10.04 -5.92
C ASP A 186 -1.13 8.87 -6.91
N LEU A 187 -0.04 8.64 -7.65
CA LEU A 187 0.05 7.51 -8.56
C LEU A 187 -0.01 6.16 -7.81
N GLU A 188 0.78 6.01 -6.76
CA GLU A 188 0.78 4.80 -5.93
C GLU A 188 -0.60 4.55 -5.35
N ARG A 189 -1.26 5.57 -4.78
CA ARG A 189 -2.59 5.42 -4.22
C ARG A 189 -3.60 4.89 -5.24
N VAL A 190 -3.63 5.47 -6.44
CA VAL A 190 -4.55 5.02 -7.50
C VAL A 190 -4.25 3.58 -7.92
N LEU A 191 -2.98 3.24 -8.14
CA LEU A 191 -2.59 1.88 -8.53
C LEU A 191 -2.88 0.85 -7.44
N PHE A 192 -2.63 1.18 -6.16
CA PHE A 192 -2.96 0.30 -5.05
C PHE A 192 -4.47 0.09 -4.93
N LEU A 193 -5.27 1.15 -5.06
CA LEU A 193 -6.73 1.03 -5.01
C LEU A 193 -7.29 0.19 -6.16
N LEU A 194 -6.70 0.27 -7.35
CA LEU A 194 -7.04 -0.60 -8.46
C LEU A 194 -6.68 -2.06 -8.18
N ASN A 195 -5.46 -2.31 -7.68
CA ASN A 195 -5.00 -3.65 -7.32
C ASN A 195 -5.70 -4.23 -6.08
N ASP A 196 -6.28 -3.39 -5.25
CA ASP A 196 -7.11 -3.81 -4.12
C ASP A 196 -8.49 -4.34 -4.56
N MET A 197 -8.89 -4.12 -5.81
CA MET A 197 -10.10 -4.75 -6.39
C MET A 197 -9.79 -6.19 -6.78
N HIS A 198 -10.63 -7.13 -6.35
CA HIS A 198 -10.45 -8.54 -6.69
C HIS A 198 -10.62 -8.78 -8.20
N GLY A 199 -9.71 -9.55 -8.78
CA GLY A 199 -9.70 -9.87 -10.20
C GLY A 199 -9.08 -8.79 -11.08
N VAL A 200 -8.44 -7.78 -10.50
CA VAL A 200 -7.76 -6.68 -11.22
C VAL A 200 -6.27 -6.69 -10.92
N ARG A 201 -5.47 -6.60 -11.97
CA ARG A 201 -4.04 -6.35 -11.89
C ARG A 201 -3.68 -5.14 -12.74
N ALA A 202 -3.33 -4.03 -12.08
CA ALA A 202 -2.95 -2.78 -12.71
C ALA A 202 -1.44 -2.54 -12.58
N VAL A 203 -0.82 -2.19 -13.71
CA VAL A 203 0.61 -1.82 -13.81
C VAL A 203 0.70 -0.51 -14.56
N SER A 204 1.64 0.35 -14.22
CA SER A 204 1.84 1.61 -14.93
C SER A 204 3.24 1.73 -15.53
N THR A 205 3.31 2.36 -16.69
CA THR A 205 4.55 2.73 -17.39
C THR A 205 4.51 4.23 -17.70
N ILE A 206 5.57 4.94 -17.34
CA ILE A 206 5.73 6.36 -17.64
C ILE A 206 6.53 6.49 -18.93
N ARG A 207 6.04 7.32 -19.87
CA ARG A 207 6.66 7.61 -21.17
C ARG A 207 6.85 9.10 -21.33
N PRO A 208 7.82 9.55 -22.13
CA PRO A 208 7.90 10.96 -22.53
C PRO A 208 6.57 11.42 -23.15
N GLY A 209 6.07 12.57 -22.72
CA GLY A 209 4.84 13.15 -23.26
C GLY A 209 5.06 13.88 -24.58
N GLY A 210 3.96 14.38 -25.15
CA GLY A 210 3.98 15.09 -26.43
C GLY A 210 4.58 16.50 -26.38
N SER A 211 4.74 17.09 -25.19
CA SER A 211 5.32 18.41 -24.98
C SER A 211 6.54 18.33 -24.04
N PRO A 212 7.53 19.22 -24.20
CA PRO A 212 8.65 19.29 -23.27
C PRO A 212 8.18 19.49 -21.82
N GLY A 213 8.75 18.73 -20.89
CA GLY A 213 8.38 18.79 -19.47
C GLY A 213 7.12 18.00 -19.11
N THR A 214 6.49 17.30 -20.05
CA THR A 214 5.35 16.41 -19.78
C THR A 214 5.75 14.94 -19.87
N ALA A 215 5.01 14.08 -19.14
CA ALA A 215 5.11 12.63 -19.27
C ALA A 215 3.73 12.00 -19.35
N ASP A 216 3.56 11.06 -20.25
CA ASP A 216 2.33 10.29 -20.42
C ASP A 216 2.36 9.03 -19.57
N LEU A 217 1.24 8.71 -18.97
CA LEU A 217 1.06 7.54 -18.13
C LEU A 217 0.25 6.49 -18.90
N LEU A 218 0.87 5.36 -19.20
CA LEU A 218 0.17 4.18 -19.69
C LEU A 218 -0.16 3.27 -18.51
N VAL A 219 -1.43 3.00 -18.29
CA VAL A 219 -1.90 2.04 -17.28
C VAL A 219 -2.44 0.81 -18.01
N GLU A 220 -1.82 -0.33 -17.75
CA GLU A 220 -2.28 -1.63 -18.23
C GLU A 220 -3.09 -2.31 -17.15
N VAL A 221 -4.32 -2.70 -17.47
CA VAL A 221 -5.20 -3.45 -16.57
C VAL A 221 -5.52 -4.80 -17.18
N LYS A 222 -5.18 -5.85 -16.43
CA LYS A 222 -5.32 -7.26 -16.82
C LYS A 222 -6.14 -8.01 -15.78
N PRO A 223 -6.77 -9.14 -16.14
CA PRO A 223 -7.42 -10.01 -15.17
C PRO A 223 -6.41 -10.59 -14.18
N ASP A 224 -6.83 -10.75 -12.94
CA ASP A 224 -6.12 -11.48 -11.90
C ASP A 224 -7.03 -12.58 -11.34
N LYS A 225 -6.49 -13.37 -10.41
CA LYS A 225 -7.21 -14.50 -9.79
C LYS A 225 -8.48 -14.03 -9.10
N THR A 226 -9.59 -14.63 -9.49
CA THR A 226 -10.89 -14.38 -8.86
C THR A 226 -11.30 -15.46 -7.86
N LEU A 227 -10.61 -16.59 -7.83
CA LEU A 227 -10.88 -17.68 -6.91
C LEU A 227 -9.61 -18.04 -6.14
N SER A 228 -9.70 -18.03 -4.83
CA SER A 228 -8.65 -18.52 -3.94
C SER A 228 -9.27 -19.27 -2.78
N GLY A 229 -8.53 -20.23 -2.23
CA GLY A 229 -9.01 -20.97 -1.08
C GLY A 229 -7.89 -21.79 -0.44
N ASN A 230 -8.18 -22.25 0.77
CA ASN A 230 -7.28 -23.11 1.54
C ASN A 230 -8.08 -24.11 2.33
N VAL A 231 -7.47 -25.26 2.59
CA VAL A 231 -7.96 -26.28 3.53
C VAL A 231 -6.79 -26.65 4.43
N GLN A 232 -7.07 -26.79 5.70
CA GLN A 232 -6.09 -27.17 6.71
C GLN A 232 -6.70 -28.22 7.65
N LEU A 233 -5.89 -29.22 7.97
CA LEU A 233 -6.18 -30.21 9.01
C LEU A 233 -5.11 -30.05 10.09
N ASP A 234 -5.52 -29.91 11.33
CA ASP A 234 -4.61 -29.76 12.46
C ASP A 234 -5.13 -30.47 13.72
N ASN A 235 -4.23 -30.62 14.69
CA ASN A 235 -4.51 -31.14 16.02
C ASN A 235 -4.39 -30.07 17.11
N MET A 236 -4.58 -28.79 16.73
CA MET A 236 -4.47 -27.65 17.63
C MET A 236 -5.79 -27.35 18.37
N GLY A 237 -6.77 -28.24 18.29
CA GLY A 237 -8.01 -28.13 19.02
C GLY A 237 -7.83 -28.35 20.53
N SER A 238 -8.88 -28.05 21.29
CA SER A 238 -8.93 -28.28 22.71
C SER A 238 -9.39 -29.71 23.01
N ARG A 239 -8.88 -30.31 24.09
CA ARG A 239 -9.42 -31.59 24.61
C ARG A 239 -10.91 -31.51 24.95
N TYR A 240 -11.44 -30.31 25.12
CA TYR A 240 -12.85 -30.08 25.49
C TYR A 240 -13.75 -29.88 24.28
N THR A 241 -13.19 -29.50 23.13
CA THR A 241 -13.95 -29.22 21.89
C THR A 241 -13.46 -30.01 20.68
N GLY A 242 -12.65 -31.05 20.93
CA GLY A 242 -12.06 -31.92 19.91
C GLY A 242 -10.63 -31.44 19.51
N LEU A 243 -9.68 -32.39 19.58
CA LEU A 243 -8.28 -32.13 19.27
C LEU A 243 -8.06 -31.94 17.77
N LEU A 244 -8.65 -32.77 16.95
CA LEU A 244 -8.53 -32.71 15.50
C LEU A 244 -9.52 -31.70 14.95
N ARG A 245 -9.02 -30.82 14.07
CA ARG A 245 -9.83 -29.81 13.39
C ARG A 245 -9.59 -29.85 11.89
N ALA A 246 -10.66 -29.62 11.16
CA ALA A 246 -10.64 -29.29 9.75
C ALA A 246 -11.11 -27.85 9.61
N GLN A 247 -10.34 -27.03 8.93
CA GLN A 247 -10.73 -25.66 8.61
C GLN A 247 -10.45 -25.36 7.15
N GLY A 248 -11.25 -24.48 6.59
CA GLY A 248 -11.06 -24.07 5.21
C GLY A 248 -11.76 -22.76 4.92
N GLY A 249 -11.35 -22.15 3.83
CA GLY A 249 -11.97 -20.94 3.35
C GLY A 249 -11.86 -20.83 1.84
N VAL A 250 -12.80 -20.13 1.26
CA VAL A 250 -12.79 -19.75 -0.16
C VAL A 250 -13.16 -18.30 -0.29
N VAL A 251 -12.46 -17.61 -1.19
CA VAL A 251 -12.74 -16.24 -1.58
C VAL A 251 -13.05 -16.23 -3.08
N VAL A 252 -14.22 -15.71 -3.41
CA VAL A 252 -14.67 -15.46 -4.77
C VAL A 252 -14.56 -13.96 -5.01
N GLY A 253 -13.64 -13.56 -5.88
CA GLY A 253 -13.41 -12.16 -6.25
C GLY A 253 -14.27 -11.74 -7.42
N SER A 254 -14.78 -10.54 -7.37
CA SER A 254 -15.63 -9.90 -8.39
C SER A 254 -16.84 -10.72 -8.79
N PRO A 255 -17.61 -11.36 -7.87
CA PRO A 255 -18.79 -12.11 -8.27
C PRO A 255 -19.85 -11.25 -8.98
N LEU A 256 -19.91 -9.95 -8.71
CA LEU A 256 -20.80 -9.00 -9.40
C LEU A 256 -20.08 -8.12 -10.42
N GLY A 257 -18.77 -8.35 -10.68
CA GLY A 257 -17.99 -7.52 -11.60
C GLY A 257 -17.67 -6.12 -11.08
N LEU A 258 -17.72 -5.93 -9.76
CA LEU A 258 -17.55 -4.63 -9.12
C LEU A 258 -16.20 -4.50 -8.36
N GLY A 259 -15.29 -5.47 -8.48
CA GLY A 259 -14.08 -5.54 -7.66
C GLY A 259 -14.39 -5.99 -6.23
N ASP A 260 -15.57 -6.51 -6.02
CA ASP A 260 -16.15 -7.00 -4.78
C ASP A 260 -15.57 -8.39 -4.40
N SER A 261 -15.87 -8.85 -3.20
CA SER A 261 -15.44 -10.19 -2.77
C SER A 261 -16.47 -10.84 -1.87
N LEU A 262 -16.67 -12.13 -2.09
CA LEU A 262 -17.42 -13.03 -1.21
C LEU A 262 -16.44 -14.01 -0.57
N SER A 263 -16.38 -14.01 0.74
CA SER A 263 -15.54 -14.92 1.52
C SER A 263 -16.41 -15.87 2.30
N LEU A 264 -16.12 -17.17 2.23
CA LEU A 264 -16.73 -18.21 3.04
C LEU A 264 -15.63 -18.90 3.87
N ARG A 265 -15.89 -19.18 5.13
CA ARG A 265 -14.96 -19.87 6.02
C ARG A 265 -15.71 -20.88 6.89
N GLY A 266 -15.10 -22.03 7.13
CA GLY A 266 -15.62 -23.05 8.03
C GLY A 266 -14.53 -23.63 8.93
N ILE A 267 -14.90 -23.99 10.17
CA ILE A 267 -14.06 -24.72 11.12
C ILE A 267 -14.91 -25.82 11.75
N PHE A 268 -14.43 -27.03 11.65
CA PHE A 268 -15.10 -28.22 12.21
C PHE A 268 -14.09 -28.97 13.06
N SER A 269 -14.49 -29.33 14.27
CA SER A 269 -13.66 -30.17 15.13
C SER A 269 -14.23 -31.58 15.29
N GLN A 270 -13.36 -32.47 15.74
CA GLN A 270 -13.74 -33.84 16.09
C GLN A 270 -14.95 -33.87 17.03
N ASP A 271 -15.82 -34.86 16.87
CA ASP A 271 -17.01 -35.08 17.68
C ASP A 271 -18.00 -33.90 17.72
N SER A 272 -17.95 -33.04 16.69
CA SER A 272 -18.76 -31.83 16.60
C SER A 272 -18.60 -30.89 17.79
N GLY A 273 -17.40 -30.88 18.41
CA GLY A 273 -17.11 -30.00 19.52
C GLY A 273 -17.08 -28.54 19.15
N ILE A 274 -16.72 -28.19 17.88
CA ILE A 274 -16.87 -26.88 17.26
C ILE A 274 -17.38 -27.05 15.84
N ASN A 275 -18.44 -26.35 15.51
CA ASN A 275 -18.91 -26.12 14.15
C ASN A 275 -19.06 -24.61 13.97
N PHE A 276 -18.14 -24.02 13.19
CA PHE A 276 -18.15 -22.60 12.89
C PHE A 276 -18.27 -22.41 11.38
N GLY A 277 -19.13 -21.48 10.97
CA GLY A 277 -19.26 -21.00 9.60
C GLY A 277 -19.36 -19.50 9.56
N SER A 278 -18.70 -18.88 8.62
CA SER A 278 -18.86 -17.44 8.35
C SER A 278 -18.92 -17.14 6.87
N MET A 279 -19.68 -16.11 6.54
CA MET A 279 -19.80 -15.53 5.22
C MET A 279 -19.59 -14.03 5.33
N SER A 280 -18.77 -13.46 4.45
CA SER A 280 -18.55 -12.02 4.41
C SER A 280 -18.56 -11.55 2.96
N TYR A 281 -19.23 -10.43 2.70
CA TYR A 281 -19.27 -9.79 1.42
C TYR A 281 -18.75 -8.35 1.55
N VAL A 282 -17.82 -7.96 0.68
CA VAL A 282 -17.20 -6.64 0.68
C VAL A 282 -17.31 -6.01 -0.69
N LEU A 283 -17.78 -4.77 -0.75
CA LEU A 283 -18.02 -4.01 -1.97
C LEU A 283 -17.21 -2.70 -1.94
N PRO A 284 -16.34 -2.42 -2.94
CA PRO A 284 -15.74 -1.11 -3.11
C PRO A 284 -16.80 -0.08 -3.55
N VAL A 285 -16.81 1.09 -2.91
CA VAL A 285 -17.75 2.18 -3.17
C VAL A 285 -17.01 3.42 -3.61
N GLY A 286 -17.45 4.02 -4.71
CA GLY A 286 -16.77 5.19 -5.30
C GLY A 286 -15.38 4.83 -5.84
N SER A 287 -14.50 5.84 -5.95
CA SER A 287 -13.12 5.72 -6.41
C SER A 287 -12.07 6.19 -5.40
N ASP A 288 -12.50 6.53 -4.18
CA ASP A 288 -11.63 7.01 -3.09
C ASP A 288 -11.02 5.91 -2.24
N GLY A 289 -11.47 4.66 -2.46
CA GLY A 289 -11.02 3.50 -1.70
C GLY A 289 -11.95 3.10 -0.56
N TRP A 290 -13.14 3.70 -0.43
CA TRP A 290 -14.17 3.22 0.48
C TRP A 290 -14.58 1.80 0.15
N ARG A 291 -14.74 0.99 1.19
CA ARG A 291 -15.32 -0.34 1.10
C ARG A 291 -16.38 -0.50 2.17
N VAL A 292 -17.50 -1.05 1.81
CA VAL A 292 -18.57 -1.43 2.74
C VAL A 292 -18.70 -2.94 2.71
N GLY A 293 -19.01 -3.52 3.85
CA GLY A 293 -19.16 -4.98 3.94
C GLY A 293 -20.20 -5.38 4.95
N ALA A 294 -20.64 -6.61 4.77
CA ALA A 294 -21.50 -7.32 5.71
C ALA A 294 -20.89 -8.69 5.98
N SER A 295 -20.95 -9.13 7.22
CA SER A 295 -20.58 -10.50 7.59
C SER A 295 -21.66 -11.12 8.46
N LEU A 296 -21.81 -12.44 8.32
CA LEU A 296 -22.65 -13.28 9.12
C LEU A 296 -21.84 -14.49 9.54
N SER A 297 -21.88 -14.82 10.82
CA SER A 297 -21.22 -16.01 11.35
C SER A 297 -22.11 -16.75 12.32
N ASN A 298 -21.92 -18.06 12.36
CA ASN A 298 -22.59 -18.94 13.31
C ASN A 298 -21.58 -19.90 13.92
N LEU A 299 -21.67 -20.07 15.22
CA LEU A 299 -20.89 -21.01 16.01
C LEU A 299 -21.83 -21.89 16.81
N ASN A 300 -21.67 -23.20 16.63
CA ASN A 300 -22.22 -24.19 17.53
C ASN A 300 -21.06 -24.92 18.21
N TYR A 301 -21.07 -25.02 19.53
CA TYR A 301 -20.07 -25.76 20.25
C TYR A 301 -20.68 -26.74 21.25
N LYS A 302 -19.96 -27.83 21.48
CA LYS A 302 -20.27 -28.86 22.45
C LYS A 302 -19.03 -29.18 23.26
N LEU A 303 -19.08 -28.96 24.56
CA LEU A 303 -17.99 -29.38 25.45
C LEU A 303 -18.02 -30.90 25.64
N LEU A 304 -16.93 -31.55 25.23
CA LEU A 304 -16.73 -32.98 25.40
C LEU A 304 -16.31 -33.21 26.85
N THR A 305 -17.24 -33.77 27.68
CA THR A 305 -16.95 -34.03 29.07
C THR A 305 -16.56 -35.51 29.27
N ARG A 306 -15.59 -35.75 30.15
CA ARG A 306 -15.28 -37.10 30.65
C ARG A 306 -16.21 -37.43 31.82
N THR A 307 -17.00 -38.51 31.65
CA THR A 307 -17.78 -39.23 32.68
C THR A 307 -18.57 -38.38 33.69
N GLY A 308 -19.88 -38.38 33.54
CA GLY A 308 -20.83 -38.01 34.60
C GLY A 308 -21.32 -36.56 34.62
N VAL A 309 -20.81 -35.68 33.78
CA VAL A 309 -21.32 -34.31 33.65
C VAL A 309 -22.05 -34.17 32.30
N PRO A 310 -23.25 -33.58 32.25
CA PRO A 310 -23.94 -33.34 30.99
C PRO A 310 -23.06 -32.47 30.05
N PRO A 311 -23.02 -32.76 28.75
CA PRO A 311 -22.31 -31.93 27.80
C PRO A 311 -22.92 -30.52 27.77
N HIS A 312 -22.11 -29.50 27.99
CA HIS A 312 -22.55 -28.13 27.79
C HIS A 312 -22.46 -27.83 26.31
N THR A 313 -23.56 -27.35 25.74
CA THR A 313 -23.63 -26.85 24.34
C THR A 313 -23.95 -25.38 24.36
N GLY A 314 -23.47 -24.68 23.36
CA GLY A 314 -23.81 -23.28 23.15
C GLY A 314 -23.85 -22.96 21.65
N GLU A 315 -24.64 -21.96 21.34
CA GLU A 315 -24.77 -21.39 20.00
C GLU A 315 -24.59 -19.88 20.07
N ALA A 316 -23.92 -19.32 19.07
CA ALA A 316 -23.82 -17.90 18.90
C ALA A 316 -23.92 -17.55 17.40
N THR A 317 -24.69 -16.52 17.10
CA THR A 317 -24.77 -15.94 15.75
C THR A 317 -24.40 -14.47 15.86
N ASP A 318 -23.54 -14.01 14.96
CA ASP A 318 -23.15 -12.63 14.84
C ASP A 318 -23.42 -12.10 13.44
N ALA A 319 -23.87 -10.86 13.37
CA ALA A 319 -24.07 -10.14 12.11
C ALA A 319 -23.44 -8.76 12.24
N LEU A 320 -22.50 -8.43 11.36
CA LEU A 320 -21.77 -7.20 11.38
C LEU A 320 -21.90 -6.46 10.04
N LEU A 321 -22.23 -5.18 10.09
CA LEU A 321 -22.05 -4.25 8.98
C LEU A 321 -20.83 -3.40 9.27
N PHE A 322 -19.98 -3.19 8.27
CA PHE A 322 -18.77 -2.41 8.47
C PHE A 322 -18.42 -1.56 7.25
N ALA A 323 -17.67 -0.50 7.50
CA ALA A 323 -17.05 0.33 6.49
C ALA A 323 -15.56 0.42 6.74
N LEU A 324 -14.76 0.38 5.69
CA LEU A 324 -13.31 0.47 5.71
C LEU A 324 -12.85 1.59 4.77
N TYR A 325 -11.94 2.44 5.24
CA TYR A 325 -11.33 3.49 4.44
C TYR A 325 -9.81 3.53 4.59
N PRO A 326 -9.04 3.48 3.48
CA PRO A 326 -7.59 3.63 3.51
C PRO A 326 -7.23 5.12 3.61
N LEU A 327 -6.93 5.60 4.84
CA LEU A 327 -6.41 6.95 5.05
C LEU A 327 -5.09 7.16 4.32
N VAL A 328 -4.17 6.20 4.46
CA VAL A 328 -2.90 6.18 3.76
C VAL A 328 -2.79 4.83 3.05
N ARG A 329 -2.52 4.88 1.75
CA ARG A 329 -2.30 3.70 0.93
C ARG A 329 -1.08 3.92 0.05
N SER A 330 0.08 3.42 0.50
CA SER A 330 1.36 3.57 -0.18
C SER A 330 2.20 2.30 -0.03
N ARG A 331 3.32 2.23 -0.72
CA ARG A 331 4.25 1.09 -0.69
C ARG A 331 4.78 0.76 0.71
N ASN A 332 5.12 1.78 1.48
CA ASN A 332 5.85 1.62 2.74
C ASN A 332 4.98 1.78 3.97
N PHE A 333 3.81 2.40 3.84
CA PHE A 333 2.96 2.74 4.97
C PHE A 333 1.49 2.73 4.58
N ASN A 334 0.68 2.00 5.35
CA ASN A 334 -0.75 1.86 5.11
C ASN A 334 -1.50 2.08 6.42
N VAL A 335 -2.52 2.93 6.40
CA VAL A 335 -3.42 3.19 7.53
C VAL A 335 -4.85 3.02 7.06
N PHE A 336 -5.59 2.19 7.76
CA PHE A 336 -7.01 1.96 7.51
C PHE A 336 -7.81 2.40 8.72
N VAL A 337 -8.97 3.00 8.47
CA VAL A 337 -9.99 3.26 9.49
C VAL A 337 -11.16 2.33 9.21
N GLN A 338 -11.64 1.67 10.25
CA GLN A 338 -12.79 0.79 10.21
C GLN A 338 -13.84 1.25 11.22
N ALA A 339 -15.09 1.22 10.81
CA ALA A 339 -16.26 1.37 11.65
C ALA A 339 -17.20 0.18 11.39
N GLY A 340 -17.84 -0.33 12.46
CA GLY A 340 -18.78 -1.46 12.38
C GLY A 340 -19.69 -1.49 13.59
#